data_5864ca34af4b782683284da9a51ba282
#
_entry.id   5864ca34af4b782683284da9a51ba282
#
_cell.length_a   1.000
_cell.length_b   1.000
_cell.length_c   1.000
_cell.angle_alpha   90.00
_cell.angle_beta   90.00
_cell.angle_gamma   90.00
#
_symmetry.space_group_name_H-M   'P 1'
#
loop_
_entity.id
_entity.type
_entity.pdbx_description
1 polymer ?
#
loop_
_entity_poly.entity_id
_entity_poly.type
_entity_poly.pdbx_seq_one_letter_code
_entity_poly.pdbx_strand_id
1 'polypeptide(L)'
;MTQSIQRAVWSFWSKPFQVDRKSFWFSEKHHLLSWVLSFERARQHYPETVLITDDDGVRMLVDGLGLEFETVSTELNALQSHDPEWWVSGKLYAYREQNKPFVHLDSDVFLWKMLPERVISAPVFAQNPEYFTFGDENAWYRPEIFRETIESRQGWLPEELSWYISENRNQAMCCGIFGGNNLEFIHHYADTAIQIIEHPKNKTSFAFLTCKSVDSFLVEQYFLAACIFYHQAQAISVYSNVNIECLFSTFEDAFTQAKQVGFTHLLGGAKQNPQLADKLERRVAKDYPDRYQRCLNYLDQVARAA
;
A
#
# COMPACT_ATOMS: atom_id res chain seq x y z
N MET A 1 -19.73 16.82 13.34
CA MET A 1 -18.95 17.26 12.16
C MET A 1 -17.78 16.31 12.05
N THR A 2 -17.75 15.47 11.04
CA THR A 2 -16.57 14.62 10.75
C THR A 2 -15.42 15.56 10.38
N GLN A 3 -14.32 15.46 11.11
CA GLN A 3 -13.13 16.26 10.84
C GLN A 3 -12.54 15.77 9.52
N SER A 4 -12.31 16.68 8.57
CA SER A 4 -11.66 16.35 7.29
C SER A 4 -10.26 15.78 7.57
N ILE A 5 -9.88 14.73 6.86
CA ILE A 5 -8.53 14.12 6.98
C ILE A 5 -7.48 15.17 6.62
N GLN A 6 -6.53 15.39 7.52
CA GLN A 6 -5.44 16.35 7.37
C GLN A 6 -4.09 15.65 7.21
N ARG A 7 -4.04 14.31 7.37
CA ARG A 7 -2.83 13.52 7.44
C ARG A 7 -2.65 12.65 6.21
N ALA A 8 -1.51 12.80 5.53
CA ALA A 8 -1.01 11.87 4.52
C ALA A 8 0.13 11.03 5.10
N VAL A 9 0.08 9.73 4.87
CA VAL A 9 1.02 8.73 5.39
C VAL A 9 1.66 7.98 4.24
N TRP A 10 2.94 7.75 4.32
CA TRP A 10 3.68 6.82 3.46
C TRP A 10 4.37 5.79 4.32
N SER A 11 4.58 4.62 3.74
CA SER A 11 5.38 3.56 4.34
C SER A 11 6.50 3.13 3.42
N PHE A 12 7.69 2.93 3.97
CA PHE A 12 8.83 2.43 3.22
C PHE A 12 9.65 1.46 4.07
N TRP A 13 9.45 0.17 3.86
CA TRP A 13 10.33 -0.86 4.37
C TRP A 13 11.44 -1.13 3.33
N SER A 14 12.67 -0.76 3.65
CA SER A 14 13.78 -0.75 2.68
C SER A 14 14.22 -2.15 2.23
N LYS A 15 14.09 -3.15 3.10
CA LYS A 15 14.59 -4.52 2.85
C LYS A 15 13.98 -5.17 1.60
N PRO A 16 12.65 -5.16 1.35
CA PRO A 16 12.08 -5.66 0.10
C PRO A 16 12.63 -4.94 -1.14
N PHE A 17 12.83 -3.64 -1.03
CA PHE A 17 13.38 -2.85 -2.12
C PHE A 17 14.82 -3.25 -2.43
N GLN A 18 15.66 -3.44 -1.41
CA GLN A 18 17.06 -3.84 -1.57
C GLN A 18 17.22 -5.24 -2.19
N VAL A 19 16.33 -6.19 -1.86
CA VAL A 19 16.44 -7.58 -2.29
C VAL A 19 15.93 -7.78 -3.73
N ASP A 20 14.77 -7.24 -4.08
CA ASP A 20 14.13 -7.59 -5.37
C ASP A 20 13.40 -6.42 -6.05
N ARG A 21 12.78 -5.52 -5.30
CA ARG A 21 11.84 -4.54 -5.86
C ARG A 21 12.47 -3.40 -6.66
N LYS A 22 13.79 -3.29 -6.70
CA LYS A 22 14.49 -2.35 -7.62
C LYS A 22 14.13 -2.64 -9.08
N SER A 23 13.95 -3.91 -9.44
CA SER A 23 13.63 -4.35 -10.79
C SER A 23 12.22 -3.96 -11.27
N PHE A 24 11.32 -3.57 -10.36
CA PHE A 24 9.96 -3.13 -10.72
C PHE A 24 9.90 -1.75 -11.39
N TRP A 25 10.97 -0.99 -11.32
CA TRP A 25 11.06 0.34 -11.92
C TRP A 25 11.96 0.34 -13.16
N PHE A 26 11.73 1.25 -14.08
CA PHE A 26 12.60 1.46 -15.23
C PHE A 26 14.07 1.69 -14.82
N SER A 27 14.29 2.40 -13.70
CA SER A 27 15.56 2.47 -12.99
C SER A 27 15.34 2.94 -11.54
N GLU A 28 16.36 2.78 -10.68
CA GLU A 28 16.34 3.28 -9.30
C GLU A 28 16.05 4.80 -9.25
N LYS A 29 16.60 5.57 -10.20
CA LYS A 29 16.30 7.00 -10.34
C LYS A 29 14.78 7.26 -10.40
N HIS A 30 14.04 6.49 -11.22
CA HIS A 30 12.60 6.72 -11.38
C HIS A 30 11.80 6.31 -10.14
N HIS A 31 12.27 5.32 -9.39
CA HIS A 31 11.69 5.03 -8.07
C HIS A 31 11.86 6.22 -7.11
N LEU A 32 13.07 6.77 -7.01
CA LEU A 32 13.34 7.93 -6.14
C LEU A 32 12.55 9.17 -6.58
N LEU A 33 12.45 9.41 -7.90
CA LEU A 33 11.67 10.52 -8.44
C LEU A 33 10.16 10.36 -8.20
N SER A 34 9.67 9.13 -8.13
CA SER A 34 8.27 8.90 -7.78
C SER A 34 7.99 9.28 -6.33
N TRP A 35 8.89 8.98 -5.40
CA TRP A 35 8.82 9.44 -4.02
C TRP A 35 8.76 10.96 -3.92
N VAL A 36 9.65 11.64 -4.66
CA VAL A 36 9.64 13.12 -4.73
C VAL A 36 8.28 13.62 -5.20
N LEU A 37 7.77 13.08 -6.31
CA LEU A 37 6.51 13.57 -6.89
C LEU A 37 5.31 13.25 -6.00
N SER A 38 5.24 12.04 -5.43
CA SER A 38 4.17 11.64 -4.51
C SER A 38 4.11 12.57 -3.30
N PHE A 39 5.24 12.75 -2.62
CA PHE A 39 5.35 13.62 -1.45
C PHE A 39 5.03 15.08 -1.77
N GLU A 40 5.69 15.66 -2.78
CA GLU A 40 5.56 17.08 -3.11
C GLU A 40 4.16 17.44 -3.61
N ARG A 41 3.44 16.50 -4.22
CA ARG A 41 2.04 16.73 -4.64
C ARG A 41 1.08 16.61 -3.47
N ALA A 42 1.22 15.57 -2.65
CA ALA A 42 0.27 15.33 -1.56
C ALA A 42 0.39 16.35 -0.44
N ARG A 43 1.61 16.82 -0.09
CA ARG A 43 1.79 17.85 0.97
C ARG A 43 1.13 19.19 0.67
N GLN A 44 0.75 19.45 -0.59
CA GLN A 44 -0.02 20.64 -0.95
C GLN A 44 -1.48 20.56 -0.47
N HIS A 45 -1.95 19.37 -0.17
CA HIS A 45 -3.34 19.08 0.23
C HIS A 45 -3.46 18.60 1.66
N TYR A 46 -2.40 18.00 2.20
CA TYR A 46 -2.37 17.42 3.54
C TYR A 46 -1.21 18.05 4.34
N PRO A 47 -1.51 18.91 5.33
CA PRO A 47 -0.46 19.57 6.12
C PRO A 47 0.32 18.62 7.03
N GLU A 48 -0.33 17.55 7.56
CA GLU A 48 0.35 16.53 8.36
C GLU A 48 0.91 15.44 7.44
N THR A 49 2.21 15.44 7.21
CA THR A 49 2.92 14.40 6.42
C THR A 49 3.69 13.46 7.32
N VAL A 50 3.44 12.15 7.19
CA VAL A 50 4.04 11.12 8.06
C VAL A 50 4.73 10.06 7.20
N LEU A 51 5.96 9.72 7.56
CA LEU A 51 6.70 8.59 7.02
C LEU A 51 6.87 7.52 8.10
N ILE A 52 6.41 6.32 7.82
CA ILE A 52 6.69 5.12 8.63
C ILE A 52 7.72 4.29 7.86
N THR A 53 8.91 4.10 8.42
CA THR A 53 10.04 3.51 7.70
C THR A 53 10.99 2.78 8.62
N ASP A 54 12.12 2.33 8.09
CA ASP A 54 13.30 1.86 8.81
C ASP A 54 14.46 2.86 8.68
N ASP A 55 15.59 2.60 9.34
CA ASP A 55 16.76 3.50 9.33
C ASP A 55 17.33 3.70 7.93
N ASP A 56 17.29 2.67 7.07
CA ASP A 56 17.74 2.79 5.68
C ASP A 56 16.81 3.68 4.86
N GLY A 57 15.51 3.59 5.12
CA GLY A 57 14.54 4.48 4.50
C GLY A 57 14.70 5.94 4.93
N VAL A 58 15.04 6.20 6.20
CA VAL A 58 15.38 7.56 6.66
C VAL A 58 16.58 8.07 5.88
N ARG A 59 17.67 7.29 5.80
CA ARG A 59 18.87 7.67 5.04
C ARG A 59 18.57 7.97 3.58
N MET A 60 17.70 7.19 2.95
CA MET A 60 17.35 7.37 1.54
C MET A 60 16.42 8.56 1.32
N LEU A 61 15.29 8.59 2.01
CA LEU A 61 14.20 9.52 1.69
C LEU A 61 14.36 10.87 2.38
N VAL A 62 14.79 10.89 3.63
CA VAL A 62 14.96 12.13 4.42
C VAL A 62 16.33 12.74 4.16
N ASP A 63 17.40 12.01 4.43
CA ASP A 63 18.76 12.55 4.32
C ASP A 63 19.17 12.70 2.85
N GLY A 64 18.94 11.67 2.03
CA GLY A 64 19.31 11.62 0.62
C GLY A 64 18.47 12.55 -0.25
N LEU A 65 17.16 12.30 -0.33
CA LEU A 65 16.25 13.11 -1.16
C LEU A 65 15.83 14.42 -0.51
N GLY A 66 16.03 14.57 0.81
CA GLY A 66 15.63 15.74 1.57
C GLY A 66 14.12 15.91 1.68
N LEU A 67 13.34 14.82 1.69
CA LEU A 67 11.90 14.91 1.87
C LEU A 67 11.59 15.27 3.33
N GLU A 68 10.97 16.42 3.53
CA GLU A 68 10.73 17.03 4.83
C GLU A 68 9.36 16.62 5.37
N PHE A 69 9.25 15.33 5.78
CA PHE A 69 8.06 14.86 6.48
C PHE A 69 7.95 15.54 7.84
N GLU A 70 6.72 15.91 8.26
CA GLU A 70 6.48 16.49 9.58
C GLU A 70 6.76 15.50 10.71
N THR A 71 6.47 14.21 10.45
CA THR A 71 6.74 13.12 11.39
C THR A 71 7.42 11.97 10.65
N VAL A 72 8.49 11.45 11.23
CA VAL A 72 9.18 10.24 10.77
C VAL A 72 9.23 9.24 11.91
N SER A 73 8.74 8.02 11.67
CA SER A 73 8.83 6.91 12.60
C SER A 73 9.67 5.79 12.00
N THR A 74 10.56 5.22 12.79
CA THR A 74 11.39 4.07 12.40
C THR A 74 10.82 2.74 12.91
N GLU A 75 9.51 2.65 13.10
CA GLU A 75 8.80 1.45 13.57
C GLU A 75 9.10 0.22 12.70
N LEU A 76 9.37 0.41 11.39
CA LEU A 76 9.69 -0.71 10.51
C LEU A 76 11.08 -1.35 10.77
N ASN A 77 11.89 -0.81 11.68
CA ASN A 77 13.06 -1.51 12.20
C ASN A 77 12.67 -2.85 12.87
N ALA A 78 11.45 -2.96 13.41
CA ALA A 78 10.91 -4.20 13.95
C ALA A 78 10.83 -5.32 12.89
N LEU A 79 10.76 -4.98 11.60
CA LEU A 79 10.69 -5.92 10.50
C LEU A 79 12.06 -6.43 10.02
N GLN A 80 13.17 -6.06 10.66
CA GLN A 80 14.51 -6.42 10.20
C GLN A 80 14.72 -7.92 10.00
N SER A 81 14.13 -8.76 10.87
CA SER A 81 14.20 -10.22 10.76
C SER A 81 13.13 -10.87 9.88
N HIS A 82 12.16 -10.09 9.37
CA HIS A 82 11.05 -10.59 8.58
C HIS A 82 11.49 -10.94 7.15
N ASP A 83 10.73 -11.85 6.55
CA ASP A 83 10.91 -12.25 5.16
C ASP A 83 10.49 -11.09 4.23
N PRO A 84 11.40 -10.55 3.39
CA PRO A 84 11.12 -9.42 2.52
C PRO A 84 10.09 -9.71 1.42
N GLU A 85 9.77 -10.96 1.13
CA GLU A 85 8.67 -11.30 0.23
C GLU A 85 7.31 -10.86 0.77
N TRP A 86 7.16 -10.75 2.11
CA TRP A 86 5.98 -10.14 2.75
C TRP A 86 6.09 -8.61 2.79
N TRP A 87 6.37 -7.99 1.64
CA TRP A 87 6.61 -6.56 1.51
C TRP A 87 5.46 -5.68 2.03
N VAL A 88 4.25 -6.21 2.02
CA VAL A 88 3.05 -5.55 2.52
C VAL A 88 3.11 -5.27 4.01
N SER A 89 3.94 -6.00 4.77
CA SER A 89 4.11 -5.78 6.21
C SER A 89 4.43 -4.32 6.53
N GLY A 90 5.24 -3.66 5.71
CA GLY A 90 5.54 -2.23 5.90
C GLY A 90 4.29 -1.34 5.85
N LYS A 91 3.33 -1.64 4.97
CA LYS A 91 2.06 -0.90 4.88
C LYS A 91 1.15 -1.22 6.06
N LEU A 92 0.98 -2.50 6.40
CA LEU A 92 0.13 -2.94 7.51
C LEU A 92 0.59 -2.36 8.85
N TYR A 93 1.90 -2.36 9.11
CA TYR A 93 2.46 -1.70 10.29
C TYR A 93 2.20 -0.19 10.26
N ALA A 94 2.34 0.46 9.11
CA ALA A 94 2.03 1.88 9.00
C ALA A 94 0.55 2.20 9.26
N TYR A 95 -0.38 1.33 8.85
CA TYR A 95 -1.81 1.49 9.14
C TYR A 95 -2.10 1.36 10.64
N ARG A 96 -1.49 0.37 11.29
CA ARG A 96 -1.61 0.13 12.73
C ARG A 96 -1.09 1.28 13.59
N GLU A 97 -0.03 1.96 13.15
CA GLU A 97 0.60 3.06 13.88
C GLU A 97 -0.21 4.36 13.87
N GLN A 98 -1.27 4.46 13.08
CA GLN A 98 -2.00 5.71 12.97
C GLN A 98 -2.94 5.93 14.16
N ASN A 99 -2.89 7.11 14.75
CA ASN A 99 -3.72 7.54 15.87
C ASN A 99 -4.70 8.67 15.55
N LYS A 100 -4.76 9.06 14.26
CA LYS A 100 -5.69 10.05 13.71
C LYS A 100 -6.18 9.56 12.33
N PRO A 101 -7.34 10.03 11.85
CA PRO A 101 -7.78 9.82 10.47
C PRO A 101 -6.69 10.17 9.46
N PHE A 102 -6.50 9.33 8.46
CA PHE A 102 -5.39 9.44 7.53
C PHE A 102 -5.74 8.96 6.13
N VAL A 103 -4.95 9.41 5.15
CA VAL A 103 -4.78 8.77 3.85
C VAL A 103 -3.37 8.22 3.73
N HIS A 104 -3.24 6.92 3.51
CA HIS A 104 -1.99 6.30 3.10
C HIS A 104 -1.87 6.37 1.58
N LEU A 105 -0.67 6.66 1.09
CA LEU A 105 -0.34 6.80 -0.32
C LEU A 105 0.84 5.89 -0.66
N ASP A 106 0.70 5.12 -1.73
CA ASP A 106 1.85 4.45 -2.32
C ASP A 106 2.79 5.49 -2.98
N SER A 107 4.08 5.22 -3.02
CA SER A 107 5.08 6.13 -3.57
C SER A 107 4.92 6.41 -5.07
N ASP A 108 4.12 5.64 -5.76
CA ASP A 108 3.78 5.76 -7.18
C ASP A 108 2.38 6.35 -7.42
N VAL A 109 1.77 6.88 -6.37
CA VAL A 109 0.50 7.63 -6.41
C VAL A 109 0.78 9.13 -6.36
N PHE A 110 0.18 9.89 -7.28
CA PHE A 110 0.32 11.33 -7.37
C PHE A 110 -1.04 12.01 -7.28
N LEU A 111 -1.23 12.86 -6.26
CA LEU A 111 -2.44 13.63 -6.05
C LEU A 111 -2.28 15.04 -6.63
N TRP A 112 -2.92 15.28 -7.78
CA TRP A 112 -2.95 16.59 -8.43
C TRP A 112 -4.01 17.52 -7.85
N LYS A 113 -4.98 16.94 -7.11
CA LYS A 113 -6.05 17.62 -6.38
C LYS A 113 -6.25 16.91 -5.05
N MET A 114 -6.88 17.59 -4.10
CA MET A 114 -7.40 16.95 -2.89
C MET A 114 -8.39 15.83 -3.26
N LEU A 115 -8.37 14.73 -2.51
CA LEU A 115 -9.37 13.68 -2.69
C LEU A 115 -10.79 14.21 -2.45
N PRO A 116 -11.80 13.67 -3.17
CA PRO A 116 -13.19 14.10 -3.02
C PRO A 116 -13.69 13.93 -1.59
N GLU A 117 -14.59 14.84 -1.13
CA GLU A 117 -15.15 14.83 0.22
C GLU A 117 -15.78 13.49 0.59
N ARG A 118 -16.50 12.83 -0.33
CA ARG A 118 -17.09 11.50 -0.09
C ARG A 118 -16.05 10.46 0.32
N VAL A 119 -14.80 10.56 -0.18
CA VAL A 119 -13.70 9.66 0.14
C VAL A 119 -13.10 10.01 1.50
N ILE A 120 -12.72 11.28 1.71
CA ILE A 120 -12.05 11.70 2.95
C ILE A 120 -12.97 11.74 4.17
N SER A 121 -14.29 11.70 3.98
CA SER A 121 -15.28 11.59 5.07
C SER A 121 -15.70 10.15 5.37
N ALA A 122 -15.27 9.17 4.55
CA ALA A 122 -15.66 7.78 4.70
C ALA A 122 -15.06 7.12 5.96
N PRO A 123 -15.74 6.13 6.57
CA PRO A 123 -15.16 5.31 7.63
C PRO A 123 -13.88 4.60 7.18
N VAL A 124 -13.92 3.99 6.00
CA VAL A 124 -12.79 3.35 5.30
C VAL A 124 -12.89 3.69 3.84
N PHE A 125 -11.75 3.88 3.18
CA PHE A 125 -11.73 4.04 1.73
C PHE A 125 -10.51 3.34 1.09
N ALA A 126 -10.68 3.03 -0.21
CA ALA A 126 -9.62 2.48 -1.05
C ALA A 126 -9.68 3.09 -2.46
N GLN A 127 -8.75 2.72 -3.33
CA GLN A 127 -8.71 3.26 -4.68
C GLN A 127 -9.90 2.78 -5.54
N ASN A 128 -10.04 1.49 -5.74
CA ASN A 128 -11.10 0.87 -6.54
C ASN A 128 -11.25 -0.62 -6.19
N PRO A 129 -12.41 -1.22 -6.46
CA PRO A 129 -12.53 -2.67 -6.41
C PRO A 129 -11.78 -3.32 -7.57
N GLU A 130 -11.21 -4.50 -7.30
CA GLU A 130 -10.59 -5.38 -8.29
C GLU A 130 -11.29 -6.73 -8.26
N TYR A 131 -11.60 -7.27 -9.44
CA TYR A 131 -12.28 -8.55 -9.57
C TYR A 131 -11.39 -9.56 -10.29
N PHE A 132 -11.47 -10.81 -9.87
CA PHE A 132 -10.73 -11.93 -10.45
C PHE A 132 -11.63 -13.15 -10.64
N THR A 133 -11.12 -14.18 -11.29
CA THR A 133 -11.85 -15.45 -11.47
C THR A 133 -11.17 -16.54 -10.64
N PHE A 134 -11.94 -17.23 -9.80
CA PHE A 134 -11.45 -18.41 -9.06
C PHE A 134 -10.97 -19.48 -10.03
N GLY A 135 -9.84 -20.13 -9.71
CA GLY A 135 -9.24 -21.18 -10.53
C GLY A 135 -8.49 -20.68 -11.77
N ASP A 136 -8.40 -19.37 -12.00
CA ASP A 136 -7.54 -18.82 -13.04
C ASP A 136 -6.08 -18.80 -12.52
N GLU A 137 -5.25 -19.63 -13.11
CA GLU A 137 -3.82 -19.76 -12.75
C GLU A 137 -3.02 -18.47 -13.00
N ASN A 138 -3.53 -17.57 -13.83
CA ASN A 138 -2.92 -16.27 -14.13
C ASN A 138 -3.47 -15.13 -13.26
N ALA A 139 -4.44 -15.38 -12.38
CA ALA A 139 -4.96 -14.37 -11.48
C ALA A 139 -3.93 -13.90 -10.47
N TRP A 140 -3.92 -12.61 -10.16
CA TRP A 140 -3.12 -12.05 -9.07
C TRP A 140 -3.57 -12.55 -7.70
N TYR A 141 -4.84 -12.85 -7.54
CA TYR A 141 -5.43 -13.36 -6.32
C TYR A 141 -5.78 -14.83 -6.51
N ARG A 142 -5.22 -15.70 -5.66
CA ARG A 142 -5.48 -17.14 -5.64
C ARG A 142 -5.80 -17.59 -4.22
N PRO A 143 -6.88 -17.07 -3.63
CA PRO A 143 -7.21 -17.29 -2.22
C PRO A 143 -7.49 -18.75 -1.89
N GLU A 144 -8.02 -19.54 -2.85
CA GLU A 144 -8.26 -20.98 -2.70
C GLU A 144 -6.94 -21.74 -2.51
N ILE A 145 -5.91 -21.43 -3.31
CA ILE A 145 -4.57 -22.06 -3.22
C ILE A 145 -3.89 -21.65 -1.91
N PHE A 146 -3.99 -20.37 -1.54
CA PHE A 146 -3.46 -19.86 -0.29
C PHE A 146 -4.08 -20.59 0.90
N ARG A 147 -5.42 -20.67 0.97
CA ARG A 147 -6.16 -21.38 2.03
C ARG A 147 -5.74 -22.84 2.09
N GLU A 148 -5.78 -23.57 0.98
CA GLU A 148 -5.42 -24.99 0.94
C GLU A 148 -3.98 -25.21 1.44
N THR A 149 -3.05 -24.36 1.05
CA THR A 149 -1.65 -24.43 1.48
C THR A 149 -1.51 -24.25 2.99
N ILE A 150 -2.25 -23.33 3.59
CA ILE A 150 -2.22 -23.06 5.02
C ILE A 150 -2.92 -24.18 5.81
N GLU A 151 -4.17 -24.51 5.47
CA GLU A 151 -4.99 -25.45 6.21
C GLU A 151 -4.49 -26.90 6.14
N SER A 152 -3.99 -27.36 4.99
CA SER A 152 -3.41 -28.72 4.84
C SER A 152 -2.22 -28.96 5.75
N ARG A 153 -1.62 -27.91 6.28
CA ARG A 153 -0.46 -27.95 7.21
C ARG A 153 -0.81 -27.48 8.62
N GLN A 154 -2.11 -27.46 8.94
CA GLN A 154 -2.63 -27.04 10.25
C GLN A 154 -2.25 -25.59 10.61
N GLY A 155 -2.02 -24.74 9.61
CA GLY A 155 -1.85 -23.32 9.77
C GLY A 155 -3.14 -22.63 10.24
N TRP A 156 -3.06 -21.35 10.48
CA TRP A 156 -4.16 -20.54 10.98
C TRP A 156 -4.55 -19.47 9.95
N LEU A 157 -5.84 -19.31 9.76
CA LEU A 157 -6.43 -18.19 9.02
C LEU A 157 -7.52 -17.54 9.87
N PRO A 158 -7.73 -16.22 9.77
CA PRO A 158 -8.84 -15.55 10.45
C PRO A 158 -10.17 -15.99 9.84
N GLU A 159 -11.23 -15.90 10.64
CA GLU A 159 -12.57 -16.32 10.24
C GLU A 159 -13.08 -15.50 9.05
N GLU A 160 -12.80 -14.21 9.03
CA GLU A 160 -13.15 -13.29 7.94
C GLU A 160 -12.63 -13.78 6.58
N LEU A 161 -11.36 -14.17 6.53
CA LEU A 161 -10.76 -14.67 5.29
C LEU A 161 -11.33 -16.02 4.89
N SER A 162 -11.43 -16.94 5.85
CA SER A 162 -11.97 -18.29 5.62
C SER A 162 -13.41 -18.25 5.12
N TRP A 163 -14.25 -17.40 5.73
CA TRP A 163 -15.63 -17.18 5.30
C TRP A 163 -15.70 -16.58 3.89
N TYR A 164 -14.92 -15.54 3.61
CA TYR A 164 -14.94 -14.83 2.34
C TYR A 164 -14.55 -15.74 1.17
N ILE A 165 -13.56 -16.61 1.38
CA ILE A 165 -13.18 -17.63 0.40
C ILE A 165 -14.28 -18.68 0.23
N SER A 166 -14.91 -19.16 1.33
CA SER A 166 -15.95 -20.17 1.27
C SER A 166 -17.22 -19.69 0.56
N GLU A 167 -17.49 -18.37 0.61
CA GLU A 167 -18.59 -17.73 -0.14
C GLU A 167 -18.22 -17.44 -1.62
N ASN A 168 -17.05 -17.88 -2.09
CA ASN A 168 -16.54 -17.62 -3.44
C ASN A 168 -16.57 -16.14 -3.82
N ARG A 169 -16.22 -15.26 -2.86
CA ARG A 169 -16.16 -13.81 -3.09
C ARG A 169 -14.88 -13.45 -3.84
N ASN A 170 -15.03 -12.88 -5.02
CA ASN A 170 -13.94 -12.62 -5.97
C ASN A 170 -13.57 -11.13 -6.10
N GLN A 171 -13.75 -10.37 -5.03
CA GLN A 171 -13.46 -8.95 -5.01
C GLN A 171 -12.31 -8.67 -4.03
N ALA A 172 -11.34 -7.86 -4.48
CA ALA A 172 -10.30 -7.26 -3.66
C ALA A 172 -10.41 -5.72 -3.75
N MET A 173 -9.65 -5.00 -2.92
CA MET A 173 -9.63 -3.54 -2.90
C MET A 173 -8.23 -3.02 -3.19
N CYS A 174 -8.03 -2.34 -4.30
CA CYS A 174 -6.74 -1.70 -4.61
C CYS A 174 -6.38 -0.66 -3.56
N CYS A 175 -5.25 -0.84 -2.89
CA CYS A 175 -4.76 0.00 -1.79
C CYS A 175 -3.64 0.97 -2.22
N GLY A 176 -3.62 1.42 -3.48
CA GLY A 176 -2.74 2.51 -3.89
C GLY A 176 -3.00 3.80 -3.11
N ILE A 177 -4.27 4.03 -2.73
CA ILE A 177 -4.67 4.85 -1.59
C ILE A 177 -5.51 3.99 -0.64
N PHE A 178 -5.33 4.22 0.66
CA PHE A 178 -6.09 3.56 1.71
C PHE A 178 -6.17 4.48 2.94
N GLY A 179 -7.24 4.37 3.70
CA GLY A 179 -7.37 5.11 4.95
C GLY A 179 -8.81 5.24 5.40
N GLY A 180 -9.08 6.25 6.23
CA GLY A 180 -10.43 6.50 6.71
C GLY A 180 -10.49 7.18 8.07
N ASN A 181 -11.73 7.30 8.55
CA ASN A 181 -12.04 7.92 9.83
C ASN A 181 -12.28 6.89 10.95
N ASN A 182 -12.50 5.61 10.61
CA ASN A 182 -12.73 4.55 11.58
C ASN A 182 -11.42 3.82 11.89
N LEU A 183 -10.61 4.41 12.78
CA LEU A 183 -9.33 3.83 13.16
C LEU A 183 -9.46 2.49 13.87
N GLU A 184 -10.51 2.28 14.65
CA GLU A 184 -10.73 1.02 15.35
C GLU A 184 -10.85 -0.15 14.38
N PHE A 185 -11.64 0.00 13.33
CA PHE A 185 -11.73 -1.00 12.27
C PHE A 185 -10.41 -1.15 11.50
N ILE A 186 -9.74 -0.04 11.17
CA ILE A 186 -8.47 -0.07 10.44
C ILE A 186 -7.39 -0.80 11.24
N HIS A 187 -7.33 -0.59 12.56
CA HIS A 187 -6.44 -1.32 13.44
C HIS A 187 -6.78 -2.82 13.50
N HIS A 188 -8.07 -3.16 13.67
CA HIS A 188 -8.52 -4.56 13.63
C HIS A 188 -8.08 -5.26 12.33
N TYR A 189 -8.33 -4.63 11.19
CA TYR A 189 -7.90 -5.15 9.88
C TYR A 189 -6.38 -5.31 9.81
N ALA A 190 -5.62 -4.27 10.16
CA ALA A 190 -4.16 -4.29 10.07
C ALA A 190 -3.53 -5.33 11.00
N ASP A 191 -3.98 -5.40 12.26
CA ASP A 191 -3.50 -6.37 13.25
C ASP A 191 -3.80 -7.81 12.82
N THR A 192 -5.00 -8.07 12.29
CA THR A 192 -5.38 -9.40 11.82
C THR A 192 -4.58 -9.80 10.57
N ALA A 193 -4.36 -8.87 9.63
CA ALA A 193 -3.50 -9.09 8.47
C ALA A 193 -2.04 -9.38 8.86
N ILE A 194 -1.50 -8.64 9.84
CA ILE A 194 -0.18 -8.91 10.41
C ILE A 194 -0.14 -10.31 11.04
N GLN A 195 -1.18 -10.70 11.77
CA GLN A 195 -1.26 -12.04 12.35
C GLN A 195 -1.25 -13.14 11.30
N ILE A 196 -1.83 -12.96 10.11
CA ILE A 196 -1.74 -13.96 9.03
C ILE A 196 -0.26 -14.23 8.70
N ILE A 197 0.56 -13.18 8.60
CA ILE A 197 1.98 -13.29 8.24
C ILE A 197 2.83 -13.84 9.40
N GLU A 198 2.55 -13.40 10.62
CA GLU A 198 3.42 -13.66 11.78
C GLU A 198 3.00 -14.88 12.61
N HIS A 199 1.81 -15.43 12.36
CA HIS A 199 1.29 -16.52 13.18
C HIS A 199 2.23 -17.73 13.16
N PRO A 200 2.65 -18.24 14.34
CA PRO A 200 3.66 -19.32 14.42
C PRO A 200 3.29 -20.57 13.63
N LYS A 201 1.99 -20.93 13.57
CA LYS A 201 1.51 -22.06 12.80
C LYS A 201 1.66 -21.90 11.28
N ASN A 202 1.76 -20.68 10.79
CA ASN A 202 1.83 -20.40 9.35
C ASN A 202 3.26 -20.51 8.80
N LYS A 203 4.28 -20.39 9.67
CA LYS A 203 5.69 -20.41 9.25
C LYS A 203 6.05 -21.63 8.39
N THR A 204 5.58 -22.82 8.79
CA THR A 204 5.84 -24.06 8.04
C THR A 204 5.10 -24.06 6.70
N SER A 205 3.86 -23.56 6.66
CA SER A 205 3.03 -23.49 5.46
C SER A 205 3.63 -22.55 4.40
N PHE A 206 4.22 -21.45 4.83
CA PHE A 206 4.81 -20.45 3.94
C PHE A 206 5.96 -20.93 3.10
N ALA A 207 6.67 -21.98 3.53
CA ALA A 207 7.71 -22.62 2.72
C ALA A 207 7.15 -23.30 1.46
N PHE A 208 5.84 -23.50 1.36
CA PHE A 208 5.13 -24.14 0.26
C PHE A 208 4.33 -23.17 -0.61
N LEU A 209 4.29 -21.90 -0.26
CA LEU A 209 3.70 -20.87 -1.12
C LEU A 209 4.61 -20.65 -2.33
N THR A 210 3.99 -20.58 -3.50
CA THR A 210 4.72 -20.42 -4.77
C THR A 210 5.39 -19.04 -4.87
N CYS A 211 4.71 -18.00 -4.35
CA CYS A 211 5.19 -16.62 -4.45
C CYS A 211 4.53 -15.74 -3.39
N LYS A 212 5.17 -15.62 -2.23
CA LYS A 212 4.69 -14.76 -1.11
C LYS A 212 4.56 -13.30 -1.53
N SER A 213 5.40 -12.84 -2.46
CA SER A 213 5.33 -11.47 -2.97
C SER A 213 4.00 -11.19 -3.70
N VAL A 214 3.42 -12.20 -4.36
CA VAL A 214 2.06 -12.12 -4.93
C VAL A 214 1.02 -12.32 -3.85
N ASP A 215 1.21 -13.27 -2.92
CA ASP A 215 0.29 -13.51 -1.80
C ASP A 215 0.19 -12.30 -0.85
N SER A 216 1.17 -11.39 -0.86
CA SER A 216 1.10 -10.10 -0.17
C SER A 216 -0.13 -9.27 -0.59
N PHE A 217 -0.52 -9.28 -1.87
CA PHE A 217 -1.75 -8.62 -2.32
C PHE A 217 -3.01 -9.26 -1.72
N LEU A 218 -2.96 -10.59 -1.54
CA LEU A 218 -4.07 -11.31 -0.90
C LEU A 218 -4.21 -10.90 0.57
N VAL A 219 -3.10 -10.81 1.30
CA VAL A 219 -3.10 -10.43 2.72
C VAL A 219 -3.50 -8.97 2.93
N GLU A 220 -3.21 -8.07 1.99
CA GLU A 220 -3.64 -6.67 2.09
C GLU A 220 -5.01 -6.47 1.45
N GLN A 221 -5.09 -6.61 0.15
CA GLN A 221 -6.20 -6.09 -0.67
C GLN A 221 -7.43 -6.99 -0.66
N TYR A 222 -7.24 -8.29 -0.77
CA TYR A 222 -8.33 -9.24 -0.69
C TYR A 222 -8.85 -9.39 0.74
N PHE A 223 -7.94 -9.41 1.72
CA PHE A 223 -8.32 -9.48 3.12
C PHE A 223 -9.04 -8.23 3.62
N LEU A 224 -8.72 -7.04 3.10
CA LEU A 224 -9.49 -5.82 3.40
C LEU A 224 -10.96 -6.00 2.99
N ALA A 225 -11.21 -6.51 1.78
CA ALA A 225 -12.57 -6.81 1.35
C ALA A 225 -13.22 -7.89 2.23
N ALA A 226 -12.47 -8.94 2.58
CA ALA A 226 -12.95 -10.00 3.46
C ALA A 226 -13.39 -9.47 4.82
N CYS A 227 -12.58 -8.64 5.48
CA CYS A 227 -12.93 -8.01 6.76
C CYS A 227 -14.23 -7.22 6.66
N ILE A 228 -14.36 -6.35 5.67
CA ILE A 228 -15.55 -5.49 5.53
C ILE A 228 -16.79 -6.32 5.30
N PHE A 229 -16.79 -7.20 4.31
CA PHE A 229 -17.98 -7.96 3.93
C PHE A 229 -18.36 -9.03 4.95
N TYR A 230 -17.38 -9.63 5.64
CA TYR A 230 -17.66 -10.54 6.76
C TYR A 230 -18.42 -9.80 7.86
N HIS A 231 -17.89 -8.69 8.35
CA HIS A 231 -18.51 -7.96 9.44
C HIS A 231 -19.87 -7.37 9.07
N GLN A 232 -20.08 -6.94 7.84
CA GLN A 232 -21.40 -6.52 7.34
C GLN A 232 -22.41 -7.67 7.33
N ALA A 233 -21.96 -8.92 7.07
CA ALA A 233 -22.81 -10.09 7.09
C ALA A 233 -23.14 -10.57 8.52
N GLN A 234 -22.37 -10.14 9.53
CA GLN A 234 -22.53 -10.53 10.93
C GLN A 234 -23.29 -9.44 11.71
N ALA A 235 -24.61 -9.64 11.91
CA ALA A 235 -25.47 -8.66 12.56
C ALA A 235 -25.04 -8.25 13.98
N ILE A 236 -24.28 -9.10 14.67
CA ILE A 236 -23.76 -8.85 16.03
C ILE A 236 -22.38 -8.21 16.03
N SER A 237 -21.74 -8.05 14.89
CA SER A 237 -20.41 -7.44 14.81
C SER A 237 -20.46 -5.95 15.16
N VAL A 238 -19.50 -5.49 15.95
CA VAL A 238 -19.31 -4.04 16.25
C VAL A 238 -18.97 -3.24 14.99
N TYR A 239 -18.48 -3.92 13.94
CA TYR A 239 -18.12 -3.34 12.65
C TYR A 239 -19.18 -3.55 11.56
N SER A 240 -20.38 -4.07 11.89
CA SER A 240 -21.45 -4.36 10.92
C SER A 240 -21.88 -3.16 10.06
N ASN A 241 -21.70 -1.96 10.54
CA ASN A 241 -22.03 -0.70 9.85
C ASN A 241 -20.82 -0.05 9.13
N VAL A 242 -19.66 -0.69 9.12
CA VAL A 242 -18.48 -0.13 8.43
C VAL A 242 -18.63 -0.34 6.93
N ASN A 243 -18.65 0.77 6.20
CA ASN A 243 -18.68 0.77 4.74
C ASN A 243 -17.34 1.23 4.19
N ILE A 244 -16.98 0.71 3.02
CA ILE A 244 -15.84 1.18 2.25
C ILE A 244 -16.30 2.08 1.11
N GLU A 245 -15.66 3.23 0.98
CA GLU A 245 -15.82 4.14 -0.17
C GLU A 245 -14.65 3.94 -1.14
N CYS A 246 -14.92 3.77 -2.42
CA CYS A 246 -13.87 3.67 -3.43
C CYS A 246 -13.74 5.01 -4.17
N LEU A 247 -12.48 5.44 -4.41
CA LEU A 247 -12.22 6.64 -5.21
C LEU A 247 -12.78 6.47 -6.62
N PHE A 248 -12.65 5.28 -7.19
CA PHE A 248 -13.21 4.89 -8.49
C PHE A 248 -14.15 3.69 -8.32
N SER A 249 -15.27 3.70 -9.06
CA SER A 249 -16.26 2.63 -8.96
C SER A 249 -15.79 1.31 -9.59
N THR A 250 -14.88 1.39 -10.57
CA THR A 250 -14.31 0.25 -11.28
C THR A 250 -12.81 0.45 -11.52
N PHE A 251 -12.12 -0.63 -11.86
CA PHE A 251 -10.72 -0.57 -12.29
C PHE A 251 -10.55 0.30 -13.55
N GLU A 252 -11.50 0.25 -14.51
CA GLU A 252 -11.48 1.06 -15.73
C GLU A 252 -11.64 2.55 -15.43
N ASP A 253 -12.49 2.91 -14.47
CA ASP A 253 -12.67 4.30 -14.04
C ASP A 253 -11.36 4.92 -13.52
N ALA A 254 -10.48 4.13 -12.91
CA ALA A 254 -9.18 4.59 -12.46
C ALA A 254 -8.27 5.10 -13.61
N PHE A 255 -8.55 4.73 -14.84
CA PHE A 255 -7.86 5.26 -16.03
C PHE A 255 -8.67 6.36 -16.72
N THR A 256 -9.96 6.16 -16.91
CA THR A 256 -10.82 7.07 -17.69
C THR A 256 -11.13 8.36 -16.93
N GLN A 257 -11.30 8.30 -15.61
CA GLN A 257 -11.65 9.44 -14.75
C GLN A 257 -10.44 10.04 -14.01
N ALA A 258 -9.25 9.43 -14.09
CA ALA A 258 -8.04 9.85 -13.37
C ALA A 258 -7.75 11.35 -13.51
N LYS A 259 -7.83 11.88 -14.74
CA LYS A 259 -7.59 13.31 -15.03
C LYS A 259 -8.62 14.21 -14.37
N GLN A 260 -9.89 13.82 -14.36
CA GLN A 260 -10.98 14.60 -13.74
C GLN A 260 -10.82 14.65 -12.23
N VAL A 261 -10.52 13.52 -11.59
CA VAL A 261 -10.30 13.38 -10.16
C VAL A 261 -8.99 14.06 -9.74
N GLY A 262 -8.02 14.15 -10.66
CA GLY A 262 -6.68 14.64 -10.34
C GLY A 262 -5.84 13.59 -9.61
N PHE A 263 -5.87 12.38 -10.12
CA PHE A 263 -5.21 11.21 -9.54
C PHE A 263 -4.35 10.51 -10.59
N THR A 264 -3.21 9.98 -10.20
CA THR A 264 -2.39 9.09 -11.04
C THR A 264 -1.78 8.02 -10.16
N HIS A 265 -1.87 6.77 -10.60
CA HIS A 265 -1.17 5.64 -9.99
C HIS A 265 -0.41 4.88 -11.09
N LEU A 266 0.89 4.72 -10.94
CA LEU A 266 1.73 3.96 -11.87
C LEU A 266 1.62 2.46 -11.58
N LEU A 267 0.51 1.84 -11.97
CA LEU A 267 0.22 0.44 -11.72
C LEU A 267 1.13 -0.52 -12.51
N GLY A 268 1.64 -1.54 -11.85
CA GLY A 268 2.32 -2.69 -12.47
C GLY A 268 3.38 -2.28 -13.51
N GLY A 269 3.22 -2.77 -14.75
CA GLY A 269 4.14 -2.51 -15.86
C GLY A 269 4.28 -1.04 -16.28
N ALA A 270 3.42 -0.13 -15.82
CA ALA A 270 3.57 1.30 -16.06
C ALA A 270 4.90 1.84 -15.50
N LYS A 271 5.39 1.25 -14.41
CA LYS A 271 6.68 1.61 -13.78
C LYS A 271 7.89 1.33 -14.66
N GLN A 272 7.78 0.36 -15.58
CA GLN A 272 8.86 -0.02 -16.52
C GLN A 272 8.71 0.64 -17.89
N ASN A 273 7.62 1.40 -18.12
CA ASN A 273 7.39 2.05 -19.38
C ASN A 273 8.34 3.25 -19.57
N PRO A 274 9.23 3.25 -20.58
CA PRO A 274 10.24 4.30 -20.76
C PRO A 274 9.64 5.68 -21.03
N GLN A 275 8.46 5.74 -21.66
CA GLN A 275 7.79 7.01 -21.95
C GLN A 275 7.19 7.63 -20.69
N LEU A 276 6.67 6.78 -19.76
CA LEU A 276 6.16 7.24 -18.47
C LEU A 276 7.32 7.62 -17.54
N ALA A 277 8.42 6.88 -17.57
CA ALA A 277 9.65 7.20 -16.87
C ALA A 277 10.18 8.58 -17.28
N ASP A 278 10.31 8.84 -18.58
CA ASP A 278 10.74 10.14 -19.11
C ASP A 278 9.76 11.29 -18.74
N LYS A 279 8.45 11.03 -18.74
CA LYS A 279 7.46 12.01 -18.28
C LYS A 279 7.61 12.33 -16.80
N LEU A 280 7.82 11.31 -15.96
CA LEU A 280 8.05 11.47 -14.52
C LEU A 280 9.32 12.32 -14.28
N GLU A 281 10.42 11.96 -14.92
CA GLU A 281 11.68 12.68 -14.79
C GLU A 281 11.54 14.15 -15.19
N ARG A 282 11.01 14.43 -16.37
CA ARG A 282 10.79 15.81 -16.84
C ARG A 282 9.85 16.58 -15.92
N ARG A 283 8.86 15.93 -15.34
CA ARG A 283 7.93 16.56 -14.41
C ARG A 283 8.66 16.99 -13.13
N VAL A 284 9.43 16.09 -12.53
CA VAL A 284 10.17 16.40 -11.29
C VAL A 284 11.25 17.44 -11.56
N ALA A 285 12.01 17.29 -12.64
CA ALA A 285 13.06 18.26 -12.99
C ALA A 285 12.50 19.68 -13.21
N LYS A 286 11.29 19.80 -13.77
CA LYS A 286 10.63 21.08 -14.01
C LYS A 286 10.02 21.69 -12.75
N ASP A 287 9.23 20.90 -12.01
CA ASP A 287 8.40 21.41 -10.92
C ASP A 287 9.18 21.48 -9.60
N TYR A 288 10.22 20.63 -9.44
CA TYR A 288 11.01 20.47 -8.22
C TYR A 288 12.51 20.32 -8.53
N PRO A 289 13.17 21.31 -9.17
CA PRO A 289 14.54 21.20 -9.67
C PRO A 289 15.56 20.90 -8.56
N ASP A 290 15.39 21.45 -7.37
CA ASP A 290 16.31 21.20 -6.24
C ASP A 290 16.19 19.73 -5.75
N ARG A 291 14.98 19.18 -5.69
CA ARG A 291 14.77 17.77 -5.35
C ARG A 291 15.32 16.83 -6.43
N TYR A 292 15.15 17.21 -7.69
CA TYR A 292 15.73 16.46 -8.81
C TYR A 292 17.27 16.41 -8.70
N GLN A 293 17.92 17.54 -8.43
CA GLN A 293 19.37 17.58 -8.28
C GLN A 293 19.85 16.78 -7.05
N ARG A 294 19.12 16.85 -5.92
CA ARG A 294 19.43 16.02 -4.75
C ARG A 294 19.33 14.53 -5.07
N CYS A 295 18.32 14.12 -5.83
CA CYS A 295 18.17 12.72 -6.28
C CYS A 295 19.39 12.27 -7.09
N LEU A 296 19.86 13.06 -8.04
CA LEU A 296 21.06 12.74 -8.83
C LEU A 296 22.31 12.64 -7.95
N ASN A 297 22.50 13.61 -7.06
CA ASN A 297 23.64 13.62 -6.14
C ASN A 297 23.64 12.40 -5.20
N TYR A 298 22.47 12.01 -4.69
CA TYR A 298 22.34 10.81 -3.86
C TYR A 298 22.73 9.53 -4.63
N LEU A 299 22.25 9.37 -5.86
CA LEU A 299 22.62 8.23 -6.70
C LEU A 299 24.12 8.17 -7.01
N ASP A 300 24.74 9.33 -7.27
CA ASP A 300 26.19 9.41 -7.48
C ASP A 300 26.97 9.01 -6.22
N GLN A 301 26.50 9.40 -5.04
CA GLN A 301 27.12 8.99 -3.76
C GLN A 301 27.01 7.50 -3.52
N VAL A 302 25.82 6.91 -3.74
CA VAL A 302 25.60 5.47 -3.60
C VAL A 302 26.48 4.69 -4.58
N ALA A 303 26.58 5.13 -5.84
CA ALA A 303 27.41 4.48 -6.84
C ALA A 303 28.94 4.54 -6.54
N ARG A 304 29.40 5.56 -5.82
CA ARG A 304 30.82 5.66 -5.38
C ARG A 304 31.12 4.83 -4.13
N ALA A 305 30.09 4.51 -3.34
CA ALA A 305 30.23 3.74 -2.10
C ALA A 305 30.12 2.23 -2.32
N ALA A 306 29.57 1.77 -3.46
CA ALA A 306 29.45 0.39 -3.91
C ALA A 306 30.67 -0.10 -4.66
#